data_79f530c81120b1d49195229e0dec5d73
#
_entry.id   79f530c81120b1d49195229e0dec5d73
#
_cell.length_a   1.000
_cell.length_b   1.000
_cell.length_c   1.000
_cell.angle_alpha   90.00
_cell.angle_beta   90.00
_cell.angle_gamma   90.00
#
_symmetry.space_group_name_H-M   'P 1'
#
loop_
_entity.id
_entity.type
_entity.pdbx_description
1 polymer ?
#
loop_
_entity_poly.entity_id
_entity_poly.type
_entity_poly.pdbx_seq_one_letter_code
_entity_poly.pdbx_strand_id
1 'polypeptide(L)'
;MLRRLRLPVILATAALLAGLLASPLKAAIWPEQWWSFKRTSLEKLTPGDQGVWQEYGLKEAERATYEDGALKFTATGWRVNDTTAALAVFQWQRPQGWKKSSLSELALENGPNAYFTFGNYVIRLEGYIPDEEKRQILFVQLPRLERGPLPTLPGHLPAAGLDANSERYILGPASLEHFEPRLPPSAAAFHMGAEAQIAQYESPKGPVTLALFSYPTPAMAKKQVLEFGKLSGVLVKRTGPMIAVVVGGQDADFSERLLAQVNYRAQVSWDEQTKPVEPNMGDVILTAFKFAGLLMVVTLLVGAMMAGVRFFGRRYLGWEKEGEALLTLHLDDRR
;
A
#
# COMPACT_ATOMS: atom_id res chain seq x y z
N MET A 1 -35.30 11.86 -48.98
CA MET A 1 -34.89 10.47 -48.63
C MET A 1 -33.61 10.38 -47.81
N LEU A 2 -33.17 11.46 -47.14
CA LEU A 2 -31.85 11.62 -46.51
C LEU A 2 -31.87 11.63 -44.95
N ARG A 3 -33.01 11.28 -44.32
CA ARG A 3 -33.20 11.39 -42.87
C ARG A 3 -33.05 10.06 -42.07
N ARG A 4 -32.94 8.93 -42.74
CA ARG A 4 -32.94 7.61 -42.06
C ARG A 4 -31.57 6.95 -41.85
N LEU A 5 -30.46 7.55 -42.33
CA LEU A 5 -29.13 6.92 -42.21
C LEU A 5 -28.25 7.52 -41.08
N ARG A 6 -28.71 8.58 -40.38
CA ARG A 6 -27.90 9.20 -39.31
C ARG A 6 -28.06 8.54 -37.94
N LEU A 7 -29.16 7.79 -37.71
CA LEU A 7 -29.43 7.16 -36.41
C LEU A 7 -28.49 6.00 -36.04
N PRO A 8 -28.13 5.05 -36.93
CA PRO A 8 -27.28 3.93 -36.55
C PRO A 8 -25.81 4.31 -36.31
N VAL A 9 -25.30 5.37 -36.97
CA VAL A 9 -23.92 5.84 -36.77
C VAL A 9 -23.79 6.55 -35.44
N ILE A 10 -24.80 7.34 -35.04
CA ILE A 10 -24.82 8.06 -33.75
C ILE A 10 -24.99 7.06 -32.60
N LEU A 11 -25.78 6.01 -32.78
CA LEU A 11 -25.92 4.94 -31.78
C LEU A 11 -24.65 4.11 -31.63
N ALA A 12 -23.93 3.83 -32.72
CA ALA A 12 -22.67 3.09 -32.66
C ALA A 12 -21.53 3.91 -31.98
N THR A 13 -21.46 5.23 -32.25
CA THR A 13 -20.48 6.09 -31.59
C THR A 13 -20.83 6.34 -30.11
N ALA A 14 -22.11 6.44 -29.75
CA ALA A 14 -22.55 6.54 -28.36
C ALA A 14 -22.27 5.27 -27.57
N ALA A 15 -22.44 4.08 -28.18
CA ALA A 15 -22.10 2.81 -27.56
C ALA A 15 -20.58 2.63 -27.35
N LEU A 16 -19.75 3.14 -28.28
CA LEU A 16 -18.29 3.13 -28.13
C LEU A 16 -17.81 4.12 -27.07
N LEU A 17 -18.44 5.29 -26.93
CA LEU A 17 -18.14 6.24 -25.87
C LEU A 17 -18.63 5.77 -24.48
N ALA A 18 -19.75 5.09 -24.41
CA ALA A 18 -20.26 4.51 -23.16
C ALA A 18 -19.35 3.41 -22.60
N GLY A 19 -18.67 2.65 -23.47
CA GLY A 19 -17.66 1.65 -23.08
C GLY A 19 -16.37 2.27 -22.51
N LEU A 20 -16.06 3.52 -22.86
CA LEU A 20 -14.88 4.26 -22.36
C LEU A 20 -15.14 4.96 -21.01
N LEU A 21 -16.38 5.08 -20.58
CA LEU A 21 -16.79 5.66 -19.29
C LEU A 21 -17.06 4.60 -18.22
N ALA A 22 -16.80 3.31 -18.48
CA ALA A 22 -16.79 2.30 -17.43
C ALA A 22 -15.65 2.66 -16.48
N SER A 23 -15.99 3.34 -15.37
CA SER A 23 -15.08 3.52 -14.24
C SER A 23 -14.50 2.14 -13.93
N PRO A 24 -13.19 1.98 -13.75
CA PRO A 24 -12.63 0.70 -13.39
C PRO A 24 -13.36 0.23 -12.14
N LEU A 25 -14.14 -0.82 -12.26
CA LEU A 25 -14.70 -1.51 -11.10
C LEU A 25 -13.51 -1.75 -10.17
N LYS A 26 -13.55 -1.14 -8.97
CA LYS A 26 -12.52 -1.39 -7.96
C LYS A 26 -12.46 -2.90 -7.79
N ALA A 27 -11.35 -3.51 -8.20
CA ALA A 27 -11.17 -4.93 -8.02
C ALA A 27 -11.28 -5.26 -6.53
N ALA A 28 -12.15 -6.21 -6.19
CA ALA A 28 -12.27 -6.69 -4.82
C ALA A 28 -10.93 -7.28 -4.34
N ILE A 29 -10.65 -7.21 -3.04
CA ILE A 29 -9.48 -7.86 -2.43
C ILE A 29 -9.53 -9.36 -2.71
N TRP A 30 -10.71 -9.94 -2.55
CA TRP A 30 -10.93 -11.37 -2.60
C TRP A 30 -11.41 -11.82 -3.97
N PRO A 31 -10.68 -12.72 -4.68
CA PRO A 31 -11.10 -13.25 -5.99
C PRO A 31 -12.37 -14.12 -5.88
N GLU A 32 -13.10 -14.30 -6.96
CA GLU A 32 -14.28 -15.19 -6.98
C GLU A 32 -13.91 -16.66 -6.79
N GLN A 33 -12.71 -17.02 -7.22
CA GLN A 33 -12.15 -18.36 -7.07
C GLN A 33 -10.72 -18.25 -6.55
N TRP A 34 -10.42 -19.00 -5.50
CA TRP A 34 -9.10 -19.12 -4.92
C TRP A 34 -8.71 -20.60 -4.88
N TRP A 35 -7.90 -21.05 -5.85
CA TRP A 35 -7.64 -22.47 -6.09
C TRP A 35 -8.96 -23.23 -6.36
N SER A 36 -9.26 -24.31 -5.59
CA SER A 36 -10.52 -25.05 -5.66
C SER A 36 -11.67 -24.38 -4.87
N PHE A 37 -11.36 -23.42 -4.01
CA PHE A 37 -12.35 -22.74 -3.19
C PHE A 37 -13.13 -21.70 -4.00
N LYS A 38 -14.47 -21.78 -3.89
CA LYS A 38 -15.39 -20.82 -4.49
C LYS A 38 -15.83 -19.80 -3.42
N ARG A 39 -15.78 -18.52 -3.75
CA ARG A 39 -16.31 -17.48 -2.89
C ARG A 39 -17.84 -17.55 -2.87
N THR A 40 -18.43 -17.78 -1.68
CA THR A 40 -19.88 -17.85 -1.48
C THR A 40 -20.47 -16.55 -0.94
N SER A 41 -19.66 -15.71 -0.29
CA SER A 41 -20.08 -14.35 0.11
C SER A 41 -18.93 -13.35 0.01
N LEU A 42 -19.28 -12.08 -0.16
CA LEU A 42 -18.36 -10.94 -0.10
C LEU A 42 -19.09 -9.78 0.59
N GLU A 43 -18.50 -9.28 1.66
CA GLU A 43 -18.98 -8.15 2.44
C GLU A 43 -17.94 -7.06 2.49
N LYS A 44 -18.32 -5.81 2.25
CA LYS A 44 -17.47 -4.64 2.51
C LYS A 44 -17.60 -4.25 3.97
N LEU A 45 -16.47 -4.09 4.63
CA LEU A 45 -16.44 -3.70 6.03
C LEU A 45 -16.26 -2.19 6.16
N THR A 46 -16.98 -1.62 7.14
CA THR A 46 -16.77 -0.25 7.58
C THR A 46 -16.28 -0.32 9.03
N PRO A 47 -14.96 -0.34 9.26
CA PRO A 47 -14.41 -0.41 10.61
C PRO A 47 -14.77 0.81 11.44
N GLY A 48 -14.85 0.66 12.77
CA GLY A 48 -14.93 1.77 13.73
C GLY A 48 -13.63 2.61 13.70
N ASP A 49 -13.49 3.55 14.65
CA ASP A 49 -12.25 4.37 14.82
C ASP A 49 -11.74 4.98 13.51
N GLN A 50 -12.65 5.58 12.75
CA GLN A 50 -12.40 6.07 11.39
C GLN A 50 -11.20 7.01 11.31
N GLY A 51 -10.92 7.82 12.36
CA GLY A 51 -9.75 8.70 12.41
C GLY A 51 -8.44 7.94 12.32
N VAL A 52 -8.30 6.85 13.07
CA VAL A 52 -7.11 5.98 13.05
C VAL A 52 -6.99 5.25 11.72
N TRP A 53 -8.08 4.69 11.19
CA TRP A 53 -8.08 4.02 9.90
C TRP A 53 -7.76 4.96 8.74
N GLN A 54 -8.25 6.19 8.78
CA GLN A 54 -7.93 7.22 7.79
C GLN A 54 -6.45 7.59 7.83
N GLU A 55 -5.88 7.72 9.02
CA GLU A 55 -4.46 8.00 9.24
C GLU A 55 -3.57 6.85 8.73
N TYR A 56 -3.97 5.59 8.95
CA TYR A 56 -3.28 4.42 8.39
C TYR A 56 -3.58 4.20 6.89
N GLY A 57 -4.37 5.10 6.30
CA GLY A 57 -4.65 5.10 4.87
C GLY A 57 -5.43 3.88 4.40
N LEU A 58 -6.44 3.43 5.17
CA LEU A 58 -7.34 2.35 4.75
C LEU A 58 -7.94 2.64 3.38
N LYS A 59 -7.71 1.75 2.44
CA LYS A 59 -8.24 1.83 1.08
C LYS A 59 -9.46 0.95 0.89
N GLU A 60 -9.38 -0.27 1.40
CA GLU A 60 -10.41 -1.30 1.27
C GLU A 60 -10.39 -2.22 2.49
N ALA A 61 -11.57 -2.62 2.94
CA ALA A 61 -11.75 -3.62 3.97
C ALA A 61 -12.89 -4.56 3.53
N GLU A 62 -12.58 -5.84 3.39
CA GLU A 62 -13.52 -6.83 2.86
C GLU A 62 -13.43 -8.14 3.64
N ARG A 63 -14.56 -8.82 3.75
CA ARG A 63 -14.67 -10.17 4.28
C ARG A 63 -15.30 -11.06 3.23
N ALA A 64 -14.69 -12.20 2.96
CA ALA A 64 -15.21 -13.21 2.07
C ALA A 64 -15.34 -14.55 2.78
N THR A 65 -16.30 -15.35 2.38
CA THR A 65 -16.43 -16.76 2.76
C THR A 65 -16.11 -17.62 1.56
N TYR A 66 -15.30 -18.64 1.78
CA TYR A 66 -14.88 -19.61 0.78
C TYR A 66 -15.31 -21.02 1.16
N GLU A 67 -15.72 -21.79 0.16
CA GLU A 67 -16.16 -23.18 0.35
C GLU A 67 -15.58 -24.09 -0.76
N ASP A 68 -15.15 -25.30 -0.34
CA ASP A 68 -14.75 -26.40 -1.22
C ASP A 68 -15.17 -27.73 -0.58
N GLY A 69 -16.26 -28.31 -1.04
CA GLY A 69 -16.86 -29.48 -0.42
C GLY A 69 -17.24 -29.24 1.04
N ALA A 70 -16.63 -29.97 1.95
CA ALA A 70 -16.87 -29.84 3.40
C ALA A 70 -16.02 -28.74 4.07
N LEU A 71 -15.01 -28.20 3.38
CA LEU A 71 -14.15 -27.14 3.91
C LEU A 71 -14.80 -25.78 3.70
N LYS A 72 -14.86 -25.02 4.79
CA LYS A 72 -15.38 -23.65 4.80
C LYS A 72 -14.51 -22.77 5.66
N PHE A 73 -14.15 -21.58 5.17
CA PHE A 73 -13.40 -20.60 5.94
C PHE A 73 -13.77 -19.17 5.59
N THR A 74 -13.44 -18.26 6.48
CA THR A 74 -13.62 -16.83 6.27
C THR A 74 -12.27 -16.15 6.11
N ALA A 75 -12.16 -15.28 5.12
CA ALA A 75 -10.99 -14.45 4.86
C ALA A 75 -11.37 -12.97 5.01
N THR A 76 -10.75 -12.27 5.96
CA THR A 76 -10.90 -10.82 6.12
C THR A 76 -9.61 -10.15 5.71
N GLY A 77 -9.69 -9.09 4.91
CA GLY A 77 -8.55 -8.33 4.42
C GLY A 77 -8.75 -6.84 4.57
N TRP A 78 -7.69 -6.18 4.98
CA TRP A 78 -7.56 -4.73 5.00
C TRP A 78 -6.41 -4.34 4.09
N ARG A 79 -6.67 -3.54 3.06
CA ARG A 79 -5.63 -2.93 2.24
C ARG A 79 -5.40 -1.50 2.70
N VAL A 80 -4.20 -1.23 3.10
CA VAL A 80 -3.76 0.09 3.59
C VAL A 80 -2.79 0.76 2.61
N ASN A 81 -2.21 1.87 3.02
CA ASN A 81 -1.38 2.68 2.15
C ASN A 81 -0.08 1.96 1.74
N ASP A 82 0.65 1.43 2.72
CA ASP A 82 1.98 0.82 2.56
C ASP A 82 2.25 -0.25 3.64
N THR A 83 3.45 -0.80 3.65
CA THR A 83 3.88 -1.82 4.62
C THR A 83 3.99 -1.29 6.05
N THR A 84 4.30 0.00 6.23
CA THR A 84 4.36 0.64 7.56
C THR A 84 2.95 0.74 8.16
N ALA A 85 1.98 1.15 7.36
CA ALA A 85 0.57 1.15 7.76
C ALA A 85 0.05 -0.27 8.04
N ALA A 86 0.49 -1.28 7.27
CA ALA A 86 0.14 -2.68 7.53
C ALA A 86 0.72 -3.16 8.87
N LEU A 87 1.94 -2.79 9.22
CA LEU A 87 2.50 -3.04 10.56
C LEU A 87 1.65 -2.38 11.65
N ALA A 88 1.27 -1.11 11.47
CA ALA A 88 0.45 -0.38 12.43
C ALA A 88 -0.90 -1.05 12.68
N VAL A 89 -1.60 -1.45 11.61
CA VAL A 89 -2.86 -2.21 11.71
C VAL A 89 -2.63 -3.58 12.32
N PHE A 90 -1.55 -4.27 11.94
CA PHE A 90 -1.22 -5.58 12.51
C PHE A 90 -1.04 -5.48 14.03
N GLN A 91 -0.28 -4.52 14.53
CA GLN A 91 -0.08 -4.31 15.96
C GLN A 91 -1.39 -3.90 16.67
N TRP A 92 -2.23 -3.12 16.01
CA TRP A 92 -3.49 -2.65 16.59
C TRP A 92 -4.54 -3.76 16.70
N GLN A 93 -4.78 -4.49 15.60
CA GLN A 93 -5.90 -5.43 15.47
C GLN A 93 -5.51 -6.88 15.80
N ARG A 94 -4.27 -7.12 16.26
CA ARG A 94 -3.80 -8.48 16.54
C ARG A 94 -4.59 -9.15 17.66
N PRO A 95 -4.97 -10.42 17.47
CA PRO A 95 -5.67 -11.18 18.48
C PRO A 95 -4.78 -11.48 19.69
N GLN A 96 -5.35 -11.40 20.88
CA GLN A 96 -4.64 -11.75 22.11
C GLN A 96 -4.44 -13.28 22.23
N GLY A 97 -3.33 -13.69 22.79
CA GLY A 97 -3.04 -15.10 23.08
C GLY A 97 -2.67 -15.97 21.88
N TRP A 98 -2.59 -15.39 20.65
CA TRP A 98 -2.14 -16.13 19.48
C TRP A 98 -0.61 -16.25 19.46
N LYS A 99 -0.12 -17.35 18.89
CA LYS A 99 1.32 -17.65 18.82
C LYS A 99 1.93 -17.09 17.53
N LYS A 100 3.22 -16.78 17.57
CA LYS A 100 3.96 -16.39 16.37
C LYS A 100 3.95 -17.54 15.35
N SER A 101 3.74 -17.18 14.09
CA SER A 101 3.69 -18.11 12.95
C SER A 101 4.80 -17.82 11.95
N SER A 102 5.13 -18.82 11.15
CA SER A 102 6.09 -18.70 10.03
C SER A 102 5.46 -18.29 8.70
N LEU A 103 4.17 -17.95 8.69
CA LEU A 103 3.43 -17.59 7.46
C LEU A 103 3.96 -16.34 6.79
N SER A 104 4.45 -15.39 7.57
CA SER A 104 5.14 -14.17 7.12
C SER A 104 5.99 -13.61 8.28
N GLU A 105 6.73 -12.55 8.04
CA GLU A 105 7.53 -11.86 9.07
C GLU A 105 6.65 -11.37 10.25
N LEU A 106 5.44 -10.88 9.93
CA LEU A 106 4.42 -10.49 10.92
C LEU A 106 3.23 -11.43 10.79
N ALA A 107 3.27 -12.52 11.54
CA ALA A 107 2.21 -13.53 11.52
C ALA A 107 1.97 -14.14 12.89
N LEU A 108 0.69 -14.40 13.17
CA LEU A 108 0.18 -15.09 14.35
C LEU A 108 -0.78 -16.19 13.92
N GLU A 109 -0.84 -17.27 14.70
CA GLU A 109 -1.77 -18.37 14.47
C GLU A 109 -2.37 -18.93 15.77
N ASN A 110 -3.57 -19.49 15.64
CA ASN A 110 -4.22 -20.24 16.70
C ASN A 110 -5.13 -21.32 16.08
N GLY A 111 -4.65 -22.58 16.09
CA GLY A 111 -5.34 -23.69 15.44
C GLY A 111 -5.55 -23.43 13.95
N PRO A 112 -6.82 -23.46 13.45
CA PRO A 112 -7.12 -23.25 12.03
C PRO A 112 -7.19 -21.76 11.64
N ASN A 113 -6.77 -20.85 12.51
CA ASN A 113 -6.87 -19.41 12.30
C ASN A 113 -5.49 -18.78 12.15
N ALA A 114 -5.35 -17.84 11.23
CA ALA A 114 -4.14 -17.08 10.99
C ALA A 114 -4.42 -15.57 10.89
N TYR A 115 -3.46 -14.77 11.33
CA TYR A 115 -3.47 -13.31 11.22
C TYR A 115 -2.08 -12.85 10.82
N PHE A 116 -1.94 -12.22 9.67
CA PHE A 116 -0.63 -11.90 9.11
C PHE A 116 -0.67 -10.73 8.14
N THR A 117 0.51 -10.19 7.84
CA THR A 117 0.69 -9.16 6.80
C THR A 117 1.29 -9.73 5.53
N PHE A 118 0.92 -9.13 4.39
CA PHE A 118 1.59 -9.38 3.11
C PHE A 118 1.61 -8.06 2.29
N GLY A 119 2.79 -7.46 2.19
CA GLY A 119 2.92 -6.12 1.65
C GLY A 119 2.05 -5.11 2.41
N ASN A 120 1.26 -4.34 1.68
CA ASN A 120 0.30 -3.37 2.24
C ASN A 120 -1.07 -3.99 2.63
N TYR A 121 -1.10 -5.32 2.83
CA TYR A 121 -2.30 -6.03 3.30
C TYR A 121 -2.12 -6.57 4.70
N VAL A 122 -3.21 -6.51 5.48
CA VAL A 122 -3.38 -7.28 6.70
C VAL A 122 -4.49 -8.29 6.45
N ILE A 123 -4.22 -9.57 6.72
CA ILE A 123 -5.10 -10.68 6.37
C ILE A 123 -5.40 -11.50 7.61
N ARG A 124 -6.67 -11.85 7.80
CA ARG A 124 -7.14 -12.78 8.82
C ARG A 124 -7.89 -13.92 8.16
N LEU A 125 -7.48 -15.14 8.44
CA LEU A 125 -8.12 -16.37 8.01
C LEU A 125 -8.71 -17.06 9.22
N GLU A 126 -9.95 -17.55 9.11
CA GLU A 126 -10.67 -18.20 10.21
C GLU A 126 -11.33 -19.48 9.70
N GLY A 127 -10.99 -20.61 10.32
CA GLY A 127 -11.52 -21.94 10.02
C GLY A 127 -10.61 -22.84 9.19
N TYR A 128 -9.71 -22.27 8.39
CA TYR A 128 -8.73 -23.00 7.59
C TYR A 128 -7.56 -22.10 7.18
N ILE A 129 -6.36 -22.63 7.24
CA ILE A 129 -5.15 -21.96 6.74
C ILE A 129 -4.69 -22.69 5.47
N PRO A 130 -4.83 -22.09 4.29
CA PRO A 130 -4.32 -22.66 3.05
C PRO A 130 -2.80 -22.89 3.12
N ASP A 131 -2.33 -23.96 2.49
CA ASP A 131 -0.90 -24.22 2.35
C ASP A 131 -0.19 -23.10 1.56
N GLU A 132 1.14 -23.15 1.53
CA GLU A 132 1.93 -22.09 0.92
C GLU A 132 1.63 -21.92 -0.57
N GLU A 133 1.45 -22.99 -1.32
CA GLU A 133 1.15 -22.95 -2.76
C GLU A 133 -0.15 -22.18 -3.01
N LYS A 134 -1.21 -22.52 -2.28
CA LYS A 134 -2.51 -21.83 -2.38
C LYS A 134 -2.43 -20.36 -1.97
N ARG A 135 -1.64 -20.05 -0.91
CA ARG A 135 -1.42 -18.65 -0.51
C ARG A 135 -0.68 -17.84 -1.58
N GLN A 136 0.34 -18.42 -2.24
CA GLN A 136 1.05 -17.73 -3.33
C GLN A 136 0.13 -17.38 -4.50
N ILE A 137 -0.80 -18.26 -4.83
CA ILE A 137 -1.81 -17.99 -5.86
C ILE A 137 -2.68 -16.78 -5.50
N LEU A 138 -3.11 -16.68 -4.23
CA LEU A 138 -3.82 -15.49 -3.76
C LEU A 138 -2.95 -14.25 -3.87
N PHE A 139 -1.71 -14.31 -3.39
CA PHE A 139 -0.83 -13.15 -3.32
C PHE A 139 -0.53 -12.54 -4.69
N VAL A 140 -0.48 -13.36 -5.74
CA VAL A 140 -0.33 -12.88 -7.13
C VAL A 140 -1.59 -12.15 -7.62
N GLN A 141 -2.76 -12.50 -7.08
CA GLN A 141 -4.05 -11.93 -7.48
C GLN A 141 -4.43 -10.67 -6.68
N LEU A 142 -3.73 -10.37 -5.58
CA LEU A 142 -4.04 -9.20 -4.76
C LEU A 142 -3.90 -7.89 -5.57
N PRO A 143 -4.96 -7.08 -5.66
CA PRO A 143 -4.93 -5.87 -6.46
C PRO A 143 -4.07 -4.79 -5.80
N ARG A 144 -3.23 -4.10 -6.57
CA ARG A 144 -2.41 -2.97 -6.07
C ARG A 144 -1.54 -3.35 -4.87
N LEU A 145 -0.96 -4.53 -4.92
CA LEU A 145 -0.01 -4.98 -3.92
C LEU A 145 1.25 -4.11 -3.95
N GLU A 146 1.55 -3.50 -2.82
CA GLU A 146 2.78 -2.75 -2.60
C GLU A 146 3.65 -3.51 -1.60
N ARG A 147 4.93 -3.65 -1.92
CA ARG A 147 5.93 -4.31 -1.08
C ARG A 147 7.03 -3.32 -0.75
N GLY A 148 7.33 -3.21 0.53
CA GLY A 148 8.43 -2.41 1.04
C GLY A 148 9.02 -3.07 2.28
N PRO A 149 10.20 -2.64 2.71
CA PRO A 149 10.77 -3.10 3.98
C PRO A 149 9.88 -2.61 5.14
N LEU A 150 9.89 -3.37 6.23
CA LEU A 150 9.28 -2.92 7.47
C LEU A 150 10.12 -1.80 8.09
N PRO A 151 9.50 -0.88 8.83
CA PRO A 151 10.23 0.18 9.54
C PRO A 151 11.13 -0.42 10.63
N THR A 152 12.28 0.19 10.84
CA THR A 152 13.28 -0.29 11.81
C THR A 152 13.01 0.16 13.24
N LEU A 153 12.11 1.13 13.44
CA LEU A 153 11.81 1.74 14.74
C LEU A 153 11.40 0.73 15.82
N PRO A 154 10.57 -0.32 15.54
CA PRO A 154 10.24 -1.34 16.53
C PRO A 154 11.46 -2.08 17.11
N GLY A 155 12.52 -2.24 16.31
CA GLY A 155 13.76 -2.91 16.74
C GLY A 155 14.58 -2.13 17.78
N HIS A 156 14.22 -0.87 18.06
CA HIS A 156 14.85 -0.06 19.10
C HIS A 156 14.18 -0.17 20.47
N LEU A 157 13.06 -0.90 20.58
CA LEU A 157 12.43 -1.17 21.87
C LEU A 157 13.29 -2.14 22.69
N PRO A 158 13.59 -1.85 23.97
CA PRO A 158 14.21 -2.78 24.86
C PRO A 158 13.36 -4.05 25.03
N ALA A 159 13.97 -5.22 24.90
CA ALA A 159 13.24 -6.48 25.05
C ALA A 159 12.91 -6.86 26.51
N ALA A 160 13.74 -6.39 27.46
CA ALA A 160 13.56 -6.72 28.87
C ALA A 160 12.38 -5.97 29.49
N GLY A 161 11.43 -6.70 30.05
CA GLY A 161 10.25 -6.15 30.71
C GLY A 161 9.15 -5.66 29.75
N LEU A 162 9.30 -5.88 28.44
CA LEU A 162 8.27 -5.55 27.47
C LEU A 162 7.03 -6.42 27.69
N ASP A 163 5.88 -5.79 27.87
CA ASP A 163 4.60 -6.47 27.89
C ASP A 163 4.25 -6.95 26.47
N ALA A 164 4.13 -8.27 26.33
CA ALA A 164 3.90 -8.91 25.05
C ALA A 164 2.60 -8.40 24.39
N ASN A 165 2.70 -8.05 23.13
CA ASN A 165 1.57 -7.52 22.35
C ASN A 165 1.05 -6.12 22.75
N SER A 166 1.77 -5.38 23.58
CA SER A 166 1.44 -4.00 23.92
C SER A 166 1.88 -2.99 22.87
N GLU A 167 2.74 -3.40 21.91
CA GLU A 167 3.32 -2.49 20.92
C GLU A 167 2.26 -1.92 19.97
N ARG A 168 2.37 -0.61 19.70
CA ARG A 168 1.53 0.14 18.76
C ARG A 168 2.39 1.05 17.91
N TYR A 169 2.27 0.94 16.59
CA TYR A 169 2.93 1.84 15.65
C TYR A 169 2.01 3.04 15.36
N ILE A 170 2.57 4.23 15.47
CA ILE A 170 1.84 5.51 15.43
C ILE A 170 2.29 6.30 14.21
N LEU A 171 1.37 6.65 13.34
CA LEU A 171 1.65 7.40 12.12
C LEU A 171 1.21 8.86 12.18
N GLY A 172 0.41 9.21 13.19
CA GLY A 172 -0.06 10.57 13.28
C GLY A 172 -0.85 10.89 14.57
N PRO A 173 -1.54 12.04 14.58
CA PRO A 173 -2.24 12.53 15.76
C PRO A 173 -3.37 11.64 16.23
N ALA A 174 -4.18 11.06 15.32
CA ALA A 174 -5.34 10.27 15.68
C ALA A 174 -4.95 8.96 16.39
N SER A 175 -3.93 8.29 15.89
CA SER A 175 -3.41 7.07 16.54
C SER A 175 -2.70 7.40 17.85
N LEU A 176 -1.98 8.54 17.96
CA LEU A 176 -1.37 8.91 19.22
C LEU A 176 -2.43 9.18 20.30
N GLU A 177 -3.46 9.97 19.99
CA GLU A 177 -4.56 10.24 20.93
C GLU A 177 -5.31 8.98 21.33
N HIS A 178 -5.48 8.04 20.40
CA HIS A 178 -6.18 6.78 20.67
C HIS A 178 -5.39 5.84 21.61
N PHE A 179 -4.07 5.73 21.40
CA PHE A 179 -3.25 4.74 22.12
C PHE A 179 -2.51 5.30 23.32
N GLU A 180 -2.16 6.60 23.32
CA GLU A 180 -1.44 7.25 24.42
C GLU A 180 -1.89 8.72 24.59
N PRO A 181 -3.10 8.96 25.10
CA PRO A 181 -3.69 10.30 25.22
C PRO A 181 -2.94 11.23 26.16
N ARG A 182 -2.01 10.71 26.97
CA ARG A 182 -1.17 11.53 27.86
C ARG A 182 -0.08 12.31 27.10
N LEU A 183 0.21 11.91 25.85
CA LEU A 183 1.15 12.59 24.97
C LEU A 183 0.40 13.43 23.93
N PRO A 184 0.46 14.77 24.00
CA PRO A 184 -0.24 15.61 23.05
C PRO A 184 0.41 15.51 21.66
N PRO A 185 -0.36 15.35 20.57
CA PRO A 185 0.16 15.25 19.20
C PRO A 185 0.98 16.48 18.78
N SER A 186 0.72 17.64 19.37
CA SER A 186 1.48 18.87 19.12
C SER A 186 2.96 18.76 19.53
N ALA A 187 3.28 17.99 20.58
CA ALA A 187 4.66 17.74 20.98
C ALA A 187 5.38 16.80 20.01
N ALA A 188 4.66 15.87 19.39
CA ALA A 188 5.22 14.92 18.41
C ALA A 188 5.50 15.58 17.04
N ALA A 189 4.70 16.58 16.65
CA ALA A 189 4.80 17.31 15.38
C ALA A 189 4.82 16.37 14.14
N PHE A 190 3.85 15.50 14.01
CA PHE A 190 3.72 14.53 12.90
C PHE A 190 3.76 15.17 11.50
N HIS A 191 3.36 16.43 11.37
CA HIS A 191 3.46 17.18 10.11
C HIS A 191 4.91 17.36 9.61
N MET A 192 5.90 17.07 10.44
CA MET A 192 7.32 17.03 10.07
C MET A 192 7.81 15.63 9.66
N GLY A 193 6.91 14.68 9.44
CA GLY A 193 7.26 13.31 9.08
C GLY A 193 7.74 12.46 10.26
N ALA A 194 7.28 12.76 11.47
CA ALA A 194 7.53 11.91 12.63
C ALA A 194 6.70 10.62 12.56
N GLU A 195 7.27 9.53 13.05
CA GLU A 195 6.60 8.27 13.32
C GLU A 195 6.92 7.85 14.74
N ALA A 196 6.05 7.04 15.37
CA ALA A 196 6.35 6.56 16.70
C ALA A 196 6.03 5.09 16.89
N GLN A 197 6.72 4.47 17.85
CA GLN A 197 6.45 3.13 18.36
C GLN A 197 6.22 3.24 19.86
N ILE A 198 5.06 2.80 20.33
CA ILE A 198 4.70 2.76 21.74
C ILE A 198 4.70 1.32 22.22
N ALA A 199 5.12 1.11 23.49
CA ALA A 199 5.03 -0.17 24.13
C ALA A 199 4.90 -0.02 25.66
N GLN A 200 4.26 -0.99 26.31
CA GLN A 200 4.14 -1.03 27.75
C GLN A 200 5.23 -1.93 28.37
N TYR A 201 5.68 -1.55 29.56
CA TYR A 201 6.69 -2.24 30.34
C TYR A 201 6.19 -2.46 31.75
N GLU A 202 6.43 -3.64 32.31
CA GLU A 202 6.13 -3.90 33.70
C GLU A 202 7.23 -3.34 34.61
N SER A 203 6.83 -2.53 35.58
CA SER A 203 7.73 -2.03 36.62
C SER A 203 7.21 -2.42 38.00
N PRO A 204 8.08 -2.45 39.05
CA PRO A 204 7.68 -2.75 40.43
C PRO A 204 6.56 -1.85 40.99
N LYS A 205 6.39 -0.65 40.45
CA LYS A 205 5.39 0.33 40.90
C LYS A 205 4.24 0.52 39.92
N GLY A 206 4.04 -0.42 38.97
CA GLY A 206 2.96 -0.39 37.98
C GLY A 206 3.45 -0.22 36.53
N PRO A 207 2.54 -0.30 35.56
CA PRO A 207 2.91 -0.26 34.15
C PRO A 207 3.45 1.10 33.72
N VAL A 208 4.44 1.06 32.84
CA VAL A 208 5.12 2.24 32.28
C VAL A 208 5.01 2.18 30.76
N THR A 209 4.67 3.30 30.12
CA THR A 209 4.66 3.38 28.66
C THR A 209 5.97 4.01 28.18
N LEU A 210 6.64 3.34 27.25
CA LEU A 210 7.75 3.88 26.46
C LEU A 210 7.24 4.22 25.07
N ALA A 211 7.42 5.47 24.66
CA ALA A 211 7.15 5.95 23.31
C ALA A 211 8.46 6.36 22.63
N LEU A 212 8.78 5.75 21.50
CA LEU A 212 9.93 6.11 20.66
C LEU A 212 9.43 6.91 19.47
N PHE A 213 9.84 8.15 19.33
CA PHE A 213 9.56 9.00 18.18
C PHE A 213 10.78 9.04 17.27
N SER A 214 10.61 8.77 15.99
CA SER A 214 11.64 8.90 14.97
C SER A 214 11.36 10.10 14.07
N TYR A 215 12.37 10.89 13.78
CA TYR A 215 12.29 12.07 12.93
C TYR A 215 13.21 11.92 11.73
N PRO A 216 12.87 12.52 10.57
CA PRO A 216 13.71 12.47 9.38
C PRO A 216 15.14 12.98 9.59
N THR A 217 15.33 13.92 10.54
CA THR A 217 16.65 14.48 10.82
C THR A 217 16.91 14.65 12.33
N PRO A 218 18.19 14.53 12.78
CA PRO A 218 18.55 14.81 14.16
C PRO A 218 18.25 16.25 14.62
N ALA A 219 18.21 17.21 13.68
CA ALA A 219 17.88 18.60 13.97
C ALA A 219 16.41 18.76 14.39
N MET A 220 15.49 18.03 13.72
CA MET A 220 14.08 17.99 14.10
C MET A 220 13.90 17.37 15.49
N ALA A 221 14.55 16.23 15.75
CA ALA A 221 14.54 15.62 17.08
C ALA A 221 15.09 16.56 18.16
N LYS A 222 16.17 17.31 17.88
CA LYS A 222 16.73 18.30 18.81
C LYS A 222 15.73 19.42 19.17
N LYS A 223 14.89 19.82 18.23
CA LYS A 223 13.84 20.80 18.47
C LYS A 223 12.71 20.21 19.31
N GLN A 224 12.24 19.01 18.94
CA GLN A 224 11.06 18.39 19.56
C GLN A 224 11.33 17.83 20.96
N VAL A 225 12.56 17.43 21.28
CA VAL A 225 12.89 17.02 22.66
C VAL A 225 12.60 18.13 23.69
N LEU A 226 12.70 19.39 23.29
CA LEU A 226 12.36 20.53 24.14
C LEU A 226 10.85 20.64 24.38
N GLU A 227 10.03 20.31 23.39
CA GLU A 227 8.57 20.31 23.51
C GLU A 227 8.10 19.17 24.43
N PHE A 228 8.64 17.97 24.27
CA PHE A 228 8.37 16.87 25.20
C PHE A 228 8.86 17.20 26.64
N GLY A 229 9.98 17.87 26.79
CA GLY A 229 10.52 18.27 28.10
C GLY A 229 9.66 19.27 28.86
N LYS A 230 8.70 19.94 28.21
CA LYS A 230 7.72 20.82 28.86
C LYS A 230 6.54 20.06 29.49
N LEU A 231 6.37 18.79 29.15
CA LEU A 231 5.27 17.97 29.64
C LEU A 231 5.56 17.51 31.08
N SER A 232 4.53 17.59 31.93
CA SER A 232 4.63 17.12 33.31
C SER A 232 4.53 15.58 33.35
N GLY A 233 5.31 14.95 34.23
CA GLY A 233 5.21 13.50 34.46
C GLY A 233 5.79 12.62 33.35
N VAL A 234 6.67 13.19 32.51
CA VAL A 234 7.42 12.45 31.49
C VAL A 234 8.90 12.53 31.70
N LEU A 235 9.62 11.47 31.35
CA LEU A 235 11.08 11.49 31.23
C LEU A 235 11.43 11.38 29.75
N VAL A 236 12.41 12.17 29.31
CA VAL A 236 12.73 12.31 27.89
C VAL A 236 14.22 12.14 27.65
N LYS A 237 14.58 11.34 26.65
CA LYS A 237 15.96 11.17 26.17
C LYS A 237 16.00 11.29 24.66
N ARG A 238 16.93 12.06 24.13
CA ARG A 238 17.21 12.10 22.69
C ARG A 238 18.45 11.27 22.34
N THR A 239 18.36 10.48 21.28
CA THR A 239 19.48 9.72 20.73
C THR A 239 19.42 9.79 19.20
N GLY A 240 20.36 10.53 18.59
CA GLY A 240 20.33 10.78 17.13
C GLY A 240 19.04 11.47 16.67
N PRO A 241 18.35 10.91 15.68
CA PRO A 241 17.06 11.39 15.20
C PRO A 241 15.87 10.89 16.02
N MET A 242 16.11 10.08 17.06
CA MET A 242 15.05 9.51 17.89
C MET A 242 14.92 10.26 19.22
N ILE A 243 13.69 10.28 19.73
CA ILE A 243 13.33 10.72 21.07
C ILE A 243 12.62 9.57 21.77
N ALA A 244 13.11 9.17 22.93
CA ALA A 244 12.46 8.24 23.82
C ALA A 244 11.75 9.02 24.93
N VAL A 245 10.47 8.72 25.15
CA VAL A 245 9.62 9.36 26.15
C VAL A 245 9.03 8.26 27.03
N VAL A 246 9.24 8.33 28.33
CA VAL A 246 8.61 7.46 29.32
C VAL A 246 7.46 8.21 29.98
N VAL A 247 6.30 7.58 30.02
CA VAL A 247 5.05 8.14 30.55
C VAL A 247 4.49 7.22 31.64
N GLY A 248 4.00 7.80 32.74
CA GLY A 248 3.34 7.06 33.82
C GLY A 248 4.30 6.34 34.78
N GLY A 249 5.60 6.57 34.68
CA GLY A 249 6.60 5.96 35.53
C GLY A 249 6.58 6.50 36.97
N GLN A 250 5.97 5.74 37.90
CA GLN A 250 6.05 6.03 39.33
C GLN A 250 7.39 5.59 39.95
N ASP A 251 8.15 4.77 39.23
CA ASP A 251 9.49 4.31 39.57
C ASP A 251 10.51 5.08 38.68
N ALA A 252 11.10 6.13 39.23
CA ALA A 252 12.08 6.98 38.53
C ALA A 252 13.31 6.16 38.10
N ASP A 253 13.84 5.31 39.00
CA ASP A 253 15.01 4.50 38.71
C ASP A 253 14.76 3.49 37.59
N PHE A 254 13.58 2.87 37.56
CA PHE A 254 13.20 1.99 36.47
C PHE A 254 13.08 2.76 35.16
N SER A 255 12.42 3.90 35.18
CA SER A 255 12.20 4.75 34.00
C SER A 255 13.51 5.25 33.40
N GLU A 256 14.47 5.66 34.23
CA GLU A 256 15.80 6.06 33.79
C GLU A 256 16.60 4.90 33.19
N ARG A 257 16.57 3.71 33.82
CA ARG A 257 17.20 2.49 33.27
C ARG A 257 16.58 2.09 31.94
N LEU A 258 15.25 2.19 31.80
CA LEU A 258 14.55 1.91 30.54
C LEU A 258 15.00 2.86 29.44
N LEU A 259 15.04 4.17 29.72
CA LEU A 259 15.56 5.16 28.77
C LEU A 259 17.05 4.94 28.44
N ALA A 260 17.85 4.52 29.41
CA ALA A 260 19.28 4.24 29.19
C ALA A 260 19.51 3.14 28.14
N GLN A 261 18.62 2.15 28.05
CA GLN A 261 18.69 1.04 27.10
C GLN A 261 18.35 1.48 25.66
N VAL A 262 17.59 2.56 25.48
CA VAL A 262 17.27 3.08 24.13
C VAL A 262 18.48 3.78 23.56
N ASN A 263 19.07 3.21 22.52
CA ASN A 263 20.22 3.76 21.81
C ASN A 263 20.00 3.70 20.30
N TYR A 264 20.18 4.84 19.65
CA TYR A 264 20.26 4.90 18.19
C TYR A 264 21.67 4.50 17.77
N ARG A 265 21.79 3.40 17.07
CA ARG A 265 23.01 3.05 16.33
C ARG A 265 22.76 3.44 14.87
N ALA A 266 23.46 4.46 14.41
CA ALA A 266 23.47 4.74 12.98
C ALA A 266 24.01 3.49 12.28
N GLN A 267 23.15 2.76 11.58
CA GLN A 267 23.63 1.87 10.54
C GLN A 267 24.06 2.80 9.42
N VAL A 268 25.36 3.10 9.37
CA VAL A 268 25.96 3.60 8.13
C VAL A 268 25.96 2.41 7.18
N SER A 269 24.85 2.22 6.48
CA SER A 269 24.95 1.56 5.20
C SER A 269 25.88 2.48 4.41
N TRP A 270 27.10 2.07 4.18
CA TRP A 270 27.83 2.56 3.04
C TRP A 270 26.88 2.27 1.91
N ASP A 271 26.29 3.32 1.37
CA ASP A 271 25.61 3.27 0.11
C ASP A 271 26.71 2.84 -0.87
N GLU A 272 26.97 1.53 -0.93
CA GLU A 272 27.51 0.98 -2.13
C GLU A 272 26.51 1.45 -3.14
N GLN A 273 26.93 2.46 -3.91
CA GLN A 273 26.19 2.85 -5.09
C GLN A 273 25.92 1.52 -5.77
N THR A 274 24.70 1.02 -5.59
CA THR A 274 24.22 -0.12 -6.35
C THR A 274 24.48 0.36 -7.75
N LYS A 275 25.56 -0.18 -8.35
CA LYS A 275 25.92 0.14 -9.73
C LYS A 275 24.60 0.10 -10.45
N PRO A 276 24.14 1.20 -11.06
CA PRO A 276 22.85 1.21 -11.70
C PRO A 276 22.84 -0.08 -12.50
N VAL A 277 21.84 -0.94 -12.25
CA VAL A 277 21.75 -2.24 -12.91
C VAL A 277 21.81 -1.86 -14.38
N GLU A 278 23.00 -2.04 -15.00
CA GLU A 278 23.14 -1.70 -16.40
C GLU A 278 22.10 -2.53 -17.09
N PRO A 279 21.10 -1.88 -17.74
CA PRO A 279 19.99 -2.61 -18.32
C PRO A 279 20.62 -3.65 -19.22
N ASN A 280 20.33 -4.93 -18.98
CA ASN A 280 20.84 -6.02 -19.79
C ASN A 280 20.52 -5.65 -21.25
N MET A 281 21.57 -5.57 -22.10
CA MET A 281 21.41 -5.17 -23.51
C MET A 281 20.29 -5.98 -24.18
N GLY A 282 20.08 -7.24 -23.76
CA GLY A 282 18.98 -8.07 -24.21
C GLY A 282 17.61 -7.50 -23.85
N ASP A 283 17.43 -6.95 -22.65
CA ASP A 283 16.14 -6.37 -22.21
C ASP A 283 15.87 -5.04 -22.92
N VAL A 284 16.89 -4.24 -23.18
CA VAL A 284 16.77 -2.99 -23.97
C VAL A 284 16.35 -3.31 -25.39
N ILE A 285 16.99 -4.30 -26.04
CA ILE A 285 16.66 -4.73 -27.39
C ILE A 285 15.25 -5.29 -27.44
N LEU A 286 14.87 -6.16 -26.50
CA LEU A 286 13.54 -6.75 -26.43
C LEU A 286 12.45 -5.67 -26.24
N THR A 287 12.73 -4.68 -25.40
CA THR A 287 11.81 -3.55 -25.15
C THR A 287 11.66 -2.68 -26.40
N ALA A 288 12.77 -2.41 -27.13
CA ALA A 288 12.75 -1.69 -28.39
C ALA A 288 11.91 -2.43 -29.45
N PHE A 289 12.07 -3.75 -29.57
CA PHE A 289 11.25 -4.56 -30.50
C PHE A 289 9.76 -4.58 -30.12
N LYS A 290 9.44 -4.70 -28.84
CA LYS A 290 8.04 -4.60 -28.36
C LYS A 290 7.42 -3.25 -28.69
N PHE A 291 8.17 -2.16 -28.50
CA PHE A 291 7.70 -0.81 -28.81
C PHE A 291 7.52 -0.60 -30.32
N ALA A 292 8.47 -1.05 -31.13
CA ALA A 292 8.36 -1.02 -32.60
C ALA A 292 7.16 -1.84 -33.10
N GLY A 293 6.94 -3.02 -32.55
CA GLY A 293 5.79 -3.86 -32.86
C GLY A 293 4.46 -3.19 -32.52
N LEU A 294 4.38 -2.56 -31.36
CA LEU A 294 3.20 -1.81 -30.94
C LEU A 294 2.91 -0.63 -31.87
N LEU A 295 3.93 0.14 -32.25
CA LEU A 295 3.81 1.24 -33.23
C LEU A 295 3.30 0.74 -34.58
N MET A 296 3.82 -0.40 -35.06
CA MET A 296 3.38 -1.00 -36.32
C MET A 296 1.90 -1.38 -36.28
N VAL A 297 1.44 -2.00 -35.20
CA VAL A 297 0.02 -2.35 -35.02
C VAL A 297 -0.86 -1.12 -34.98
N VAL A 298 -0.46 -0.07 -34.23
CA VAL A 298 -1.22 1.19 -34.18
C VAL A 298 -1.30 1.83 -35.55
N THR A 299 -0.21 1.88 -36.29
CA THR A 299 -0.15 2.48 -37.64
C THR A 299 -1.07 1.71 -38.61
N LEU A 300 -1.07 0.38 -38.55
CA LEU A 300 -1.96 -0.46 -39.37
C LEU A 300 -3.44 -0.22 -39.02
N LEU A 301 -3.77 -0.10 -37.73
CA LEU A 301 -5.14 0.16 -37.30
C LEU A 301 -5.63 1.56 -37.76
N VAL A 302 -4.79 2.57 -37.61
CA VAL A 302 -5.09 3.94 -38.11
C VAL A 302 -5.23 3.94 -39.62
N GLY A 303 -4.34 3.25 -40.36
CA GLY A 303 -4.40 3.10 -41.80
C GLY A 303 -5.68 2.39 -42.27
N ALA A 304 -6.04 1.29 -41.60
CA ALA A 304 -7.27 0.55 -41.88
C ALA A 304 -8.53 1.38 -41.58
N MET A 305 -8.52 2.13 -40.48
CA MET A 305 -9.61 3.04 -40.12
C MET A 305 -9.78 4.17 -41.14
N MET A 306 -8.67 4.81 -41.59
CA MET A 306 -8.71 5.84 -42.64
C MET A 306 -9.17 5.27 -43.98
N ALA A 307 -8.69 4.08 -44.36
CA ALA A 307 -9.13 3.37 -45.56
C ALA A 307 -10.62 3.06 -45.51
N GLY A 308 -11.10 2.57 -44.34
CA GLY A 308 -12.52 2.33 -44.09
C GLY A 308 -13.36 3.58 -44.21
N VAL A 309 -12.96 4.69 -43.59
CA VAL A 309 -13.65 6.00 -43.70
C VAL A 309 -13.70 6.47 -45.14
N ARG A 310 -12.58 6.38 -45.87
CA ARG A 310 -12.56 6.74 -47.32
C ARG A 310 -13.44 5.83 -48.17
N PHE A 311 -13.42 4.53 -47.91
CA PHE A 311 -14.26 3.55 -48.65
C PHE A 311 -15.74 3.80 -48.41
N PHE A 312 -16.16 3.97 -47.15
CA PHE A 312 -17.56 4.28 -46.79
C PHE A 312 -17.98 5.66 -47.25
N GLY A 313 -17.10 6.68 -47.14
CA GLY A 313 -17.36 8.03 -47.61
C GLY A 313 -17.61 8.08 -49.10
N ARG A 314 -16.84 7.33 -49.91
CA ARG A 314 -17.03 7.23 -51.34
C ARG A 314 -18.31 6.45 -51.71
N ARG A 315 -18.63 5.42 -51.00
CA ARG A 315 -19.76 4.52 -51.34
C ARG A 315 -21.12 5.02 -50.86
N TYR A 316 -21.16 5.74 -49.73
CA TYR A 316 -22.44 6.16 -49.11
C TYR A 316 -22.62 7.66 -48.97
N LEU A 317 -21.55 8.49 -49.05
CA LEU A 317 -21.59 9.92 -48.83
C LEU A 317 -21.23 10.71 -50.10
N GLY A 318 -20.94 10.09 -51.24
CA GLY A 318 -20.69 10.75 -52.50
C GLY A 318 -19.48 11.68 -52.55
N TRP A 319 -18.44 11.37 -51.77
CA TRP A 319 -17.20 12.16 -51.79
C TRP A 319 -16.53 12.01 -53.15
N GLU A 320 -16.50 13.10 -53.93
CA GLU A 320 -15.82 13.17 -55.24
C GLU A 320 -14.32 12.96 -55.07
N LYS A 321 -13.70 12.34 -56.08
CA LYS A 321 -12.24 12.26 -56.17
C LYS A 321 -11.73 13.67 -56.39
N GLU A 322 -11.08 14.26 -55.37
CA GLU A 322 -10.13 15.34 -55.63
C GLU A 322 -9.06 14.77 -56.55
N GLY A 323 -8.99 15.35 -57.77
CA GLY A 323 -8.03 14.93 -58.78
C GLY A 323 -6.61 15.00 -58.22
N GLU A 324 -5.85 13.97 -58.40
CA GLU A 324 -4.42 13.99 -58.28
C GLU A 324 -3.89 15.06 -59.26
N ALA A 325 -3.55 16.23 -58.74
CA ALA A 325 -2.72 17.17 -59.46
C ALA A 325 -1.32 16.54 -59.54
N LEU A 326 -1.09 15.82 -60.63
CA LEU A 326 0.25 15.43 -61.03
C LEU A 326 0.99 16.75 -61.30
N LEU A 327 1.85 17.15 -60.35
CA LEU A 327 2.90 18.15 -60.57
C LEU A 327 3.88 17.57 -61.58
N THR A 328 3.56 17.69 -62.88
CA THR A 328 4.54 17.53 -63.94
C THR A 328 5.45 18.76 -63.93
N LEU A 329 6.67 18.54 -63.41
CA LEU A 329 7.79 19.47 -63.55
C LEU A 329 8.12 19.54 -65.05
N HIS A 330 7.68 20.62 -65.73
CA HIS A 330 8.18 20.98 -67.05
C HIS A 330 9.58 21.57 -66.87
N LEU A 331 10.61 20.77 -67.13
CA LEU A 331 11.95 21.25 -67.40
C LEU A 331 11.94 21.83 -68.82
N ASP A 332 11.80 23.12 -68.92
CA ASP A 332 11.91 23.88 -70.18
C ASP A 332 13.39 24.00 -70.52
N ASP A 333 13.78 23.27 -71.56
CA ASP A 333 15.12 23.29 -72.13
C ASP A 333 15.27 24.56 -72.98
N ARG A 334 15.90 25.62 -72.47
CA ARG A 334 16.33 26.77 -73.28
C ARG A 334 17.79 26.67 -73.65
N ARG A 335 18.01 26.50 -74.91
CA ARG A 335 19.26 26.81 -75.60
C ARG A 335 19.65 28.28 -75.49
#